data_0fdfcdbcefdb3978a78e32f37e692a9b
#
_entry.id   0fdfcdbcefdb3978a78e32f37e692a9b
#
_cell.length_a   1.000
_cell.length_b   1.000
_cell.length_c   1.000
_cell.angle_alpha   90.00
_cell.angle_beta   90.00
_cell.angle_gamma   90.00
#
_symmetry.space_group_name_H-M   'P 1'
#
loop_
_entity.id
_entity.type
_entity.pdbx_description
1 polymer ?
#
loop_
_entity_poly.entity_id
_entity_poly.type
_entity_poly.pdbx_seq_one_letter_code
_entity_poly.pdbx_strand_id
1 'polypeptide(L)'
;MVFVVLVAVLGVTGCGDTGGAATDSLTGVLNGSGATFPKTFYEVTVYEFTKQHKATTITYSGGGSGKGRTDLQEQVVDWAGSDGLVKDADRTKYKGGEFLYFPTVIAPITVAYNLAGVSELDLSPATIAKIFQRQITTWNDPAIVTENPKSSAKLKGAITVAHRSDGSGTTENFTKFLEKAVGTNAGGIWKLKSGSTVEWPADTQAGNGNAGVSQIVQDTKGAIGYVDYSDAVATELRFAAVANKAGNYIAPTLAAVSAAAEGAKINADLSYDPLWADGPTAYPIAAPTWVLVYSKQSDAAKAETLRSFLHFLLTDGQKLAGSVDYAAIPVSLAERAIAQLDRITTA
;
A
#
# COMPACT_ATOMS: atom_id res chain seq x y z
N MET A 1 -58.56 -71.83 11.59
CA MET A 1 -58.02 -71.21 10.37
C MET A 1 -57.17 -70.03 10.83
N VAL A 2 -55.87 -70.23 10.97
CA VAL A 2 -54.94 -69.21 11.52
C VAL A 2 -54.18 -68.63 10.30
N PHE A 3 -54.33 -67.33 10.08
CA PHE A 3 -53.58 -66.61 9.06
C PHE A 3 -52.29 -66.06 9.69
N VAL A 4 -51.17 -66.61 9.23
CA VAL A 4 -49.82 -66.04 9.53
C VAL A 4 -49.54 -64.99 8.54
N VAL A 5 -49.38 -63.74 9.01
CA VAL A 5 -48.92 -62.60 8.19
C VAL A 5 -47.41 -62.51 8.36
N LEU A 6 -46.71 -62.73 7.25
CA LEU A 6 -45.26 -62.60 7.13
C LEU A 6 -44.93 -61.09 6.85
N VAL A 7 -44.33 -60.42 7.81
CA VAL A 7 -43.82 -59.02 7.61
C VAL A 7 -42.39 -59.11 7.11
N ALA A 8 -42.22 -58.74 5.84
CA ALA A 8 -40.87 -58.59 5.24
C ALA A 8 -40.32 -57.23 5.67
N VAL A 9 -39.23 -57.22 6.47
CA VAL A 9 -38.48 -56.05 6.83
C VAL A 9 -37.49 -55.77 5.70
N LEU A 10 -37.75 -54.77 4.87
CA LEU A 10 -36.80 -54.21 3.93
C LEU A 10 -35.80 -53.32 4.67
N GLY A 11 -34.58 -53.84 4.85
CA GLY A 11 -33.45 -53.07 5.35
C GLY A 11 -33.03 -52.01 4.30
N VAL A 12 -33.33 -50.73 4.58
CA VAL A 12 -32.75 -49.60 3.82
C VAL A 12 -31.36 -49.38 4.40
N THR A 13 -30.33 -49.85 3.71
CA THR A 13 -28.95 -49.44 3.96
C THR A 13 -28.81 -48.02 3.43
N GLY A 14 -29.03 -47.01 4.29
CA GLY A 14 -28.66 -45.63 4.03
C GLY A 14 -27.14 -45.53 3.98
N CYS A 15 -26.57 -45.41 2.78
CA CYS A 15 -25.22 -44.86 2.62
C CYS A 15 -25.29 -43.44 3.16
N GLY A 16 -24.88 -43.22 4.37
CA GLY A 16 -24.56 -41.89 4.88
C GLY A 16 -23.36 -41.37 4.09
N ASP A 17 -23.65 -40.43 3.20
CA ASP A 17 -22.63 -39.57 2.61
C ASP A 17 -22.11 -38.68 3.76
N THR A 18 -21.11 -39.15 4.49
CA THR A 18 -20.32 -38.33 5.39
C THR A 18 -19.46 -37.47 4.47
N GLY A 19 -20.03 -36.37 3.99
CA GLY A 19 -19.27 -35.24 3.49
C GLY A 19 -18.35 -34.79 4.63
N GLY A 20 -17.20 -35.43 4.75
CA GLY A 20 -16.11 -34.95 5.60
C GLY A 20 -15.77 -33.56 5.17
N ALA A 21 -16.08 -32.58 5.98
CA ALA A 21 -15.48 -31.26 5.85
C ALA A 21 -13.97 -31.52 5.75
N ALA A 22 -13.37 -31.15 4.63
CA ALA A 22 -11.93 -31.25 4.47
C ALA A 22 -11.31 -30.56 5.68
N THR A 23 -10.62 -31.32 6.52
CA THR A 23 -9.94 -30.78 7.69
C THR A 23 -8.90 -29.80 7.15
N ASP A 24 -9.03 -28.55 7.54
CA ASP A 24 -8.03 -27.54 7.24
C ASP A 24 -6.66 -28.01 7.74
N SER A 25 -5.75 -28.30 6.83
CA SER A 25 -4.44 -28.86 7.13
C SER A 25 -3.38 -27.78 7.38
N LEU A 26 -3.71 -26.50 7.15
CA LEU A 26 -2.75 -25.42 7.32
C LEU A 26 -2.48 -25.13 8.80
N THR A 27 -1.21 -25.19 9.21
CA THR A 27 -0.78 -25.05 10.61
C THR A 27 0.39 -24.07 10.80
N GLY A 28 0.81 -23.38 9.75
CA GLY A 28 2.01 -22.51 9.77
C GLY A 28 1.85 -21.26 10.63
N VAL A 29 2.98 -20.80 11.16
CA VAL A 29 3.11 -19.49 11.83
C VAL A 29 3.92 -18.57 10.90
N LEU A 30 3.36 -17.44 10.50
CA LEU A 30 3.99 -16.46 9.64
C LEU A 30 4.09 -15.10 10.34
N ASN A 31 5.29 -14.57 10.43
CA ASN A 31 5.53 -13.24 10.95
C ASN A 31 5.87 -12.29 9.80
N GLY A 32 5.20 -11.16 9.74
CA GLY A 32 5.43 -10.12 8.76
C GLY A 32 5.72 -8.77 9.39
N SER A 33 6.46 -7.94 8.66
CA SER A 33 6.70 -6.54 9.04
C SER A 33 6.86 -5.64 7.82
N GLY A 34 6.82 -4.34 8.02
CA GLY A 34 7.22 -3.40 6.98
C GLY A 34 6.29 -2.22 6.77
N ALA A 35 5.93 -1.96 5.52
CA ALA A 35 5.18 -0.78 5.10
C ALA A 35 3.93 -0.54 5.95
N THR A 36 3.74 0.71 6.39
CA THR A 36 2.50 1.12 7.06
C THR A 36 1.39 1.46 6.07
N PHE A 37 1.75 1.74 4.83
CA PHE A 37 0.82 2.03 3.74
C PHE A 37 -0.24 0.92 3.52
N PRO A 38 0.08 -0.38 3.39
CA PRO A 38 -0.92 -1.44 3.19
C PRO A 38 -1.44 -2.06 4.50
N LYS A 39 -1.09 -1.49 5.65
CA LYS A 39 -1.29 -2.16 6.96
C LYS A 39 -2.75 -2.55 7.18
N THR A 40 -3.69 -1.63 6.95
CA THR A 40 -5.13 -1.89 7.13
C THR A 40 -5.62 -3.02 6.21
N PHE A 41 -5.15 -3.07 4.96
CA PHE A 41 -5.46 -4.16 4.04
C PHE A 41 -4.89 -5.50 4.53
N TYR A 42 -3.64 -5.53 5.00
CA TYR A 42 -3.06 -6.77 5.54
C TYR A 42 -3.77 -7.23 6.81
N GLU A 43 -4.16 -6.34 7.70
CA GLU A 43 -4.89 -6.68 8.92
C GLU A 43 -6.24 -7.33 8.62
N VAL A 44 -7.04 -6.78 7.71
CA VAL A 44 -8.33 -7.36 7.35
C VAL A 44 -8.17 -8.69 6.61
N THR A 45 -7.18 -8.81 5.73
CA THR A 45 -6.96 -10.06 5.00
C THR A 45 -6.38 -11.16 5.89
N VAL A 46 -5.50 -10.84 6.81
CA VAL A 46 -5.03 -11.78 7.85
C VAL A 46 -6.20 -12.26 8.71
N TYR A 47 -7.05 -11.34 9.15
CA TYR A 47 -8.23 -11.71 9.96
C TYR A 47 -9.16 -12.67 9.20
N GLU A 48 -9.54 -12.35 7.96
CA GLU A 48 -10.45 -13.20 7.17
C GLU A 48 -9.81 -14.54 6.78
N PHE A 49 -8.50 -14.58 6.50
CA PHE A 49 -7.78 -15.80 6.23
C PHE A 49 -7.70 -16.72 7.46
N THR A 50 -7.28 -16.20 8.62
CA THR A 50 -7.13 -17.00 9.84
C THR A 50 -8.46 -17.44 10.44
N LYS A 51 -9.55 -16.73 10.13
CA LYS A 51 -10.91 -17.16 10.45
C LYS A 51 -11.31 -18.45 9.71
N GLN A 52 -10.81 -18.65 8.50
CA GLN A 52 -11.02 -19.85 7.69
C GLN A 52 -10.00 -20.96 8.05
N HIS A 53 -8.77 -20.59 8.43
CA HIS A 53 -7.64 -21.46 8.74
C HIS A 53 -7.20 -21.33 10.19
N LYS A 54 -8.02 -21.83 11.12
CA LYS A 54 -7.89 -21.58 12.56
C LYS A 54 -6.62 -22.13 13.23
N ALA A 55 -5.94 -23.07 12.58
CA ALA A 55 -4.68 -23.63 13.07
C ALA A 55 -3.46 -22.81 12.57
N THR A 56 -3.67 -21.73 11.80
CA THR A 56 -2.62 -20.82 11.36
C THR A 56 -2.53 -19.59 12.26
N THR A 57 -1.32 -19.03 12.36
CA THR A 57 -1.07 -17.73 13.00
C THR A 57 -0.31 -16.85 12.04
N ILE A 58 -0.90 -15.71 11.68
CA ILE A 58 -0.23 -14.72 10.80
C ILE A 58 -0.23 -13.38 11.51
N THR A 59 0.95 -12.76 11.59
CA THR A 59 1.10 -11.44 12.19
C THR A 59 1.70 -10.45 11.19
N TYR A 60 1.35 -9.17 11.33
CA TYR A 60 1.98 -8.09 10.60
C TYR A 60 2.24 -6.90 11.52
N SER A 61 3.48 -6.43 11.56
CA SER A 61 3.85 -5.21 12.28
C SER A 61 4.27 -4.12 11.29
N GLY A 62 3.76 -2.91 11.49
CA GLY A 62 4.24 -1.73 10.80
C GLY A 62 5.70 -1.41 11.16
N GLY A 63 6.19 -0.29 10.66
CA GLY A 63 7.56 0.16 10.93
C GLY A 63 8.23 0.77 9.70
N GLY A 64 7.50 0.78 8.58
CA GLY A 64 7.91 1.31 7.29
C GLY A 64 8.59 0.29 6.39
N SER A 65 8.58 0.55 5.09
CA SER A 65 9.15 -0.33 4.05
C SER A 65 10.64 -0.60 4.28
N GLY A 66 11.38 0.38 4.79
CA GLY A 66 12.79 0.21 5.13
C GLY A 66 13.01 -0.88 6.18
N LYS A 67 12.22 -0.84 7.28
CA LYS A 67 12.25 -1.89 8.30
C LYS A 67 11.89 -3.25 7.72
N GLY A 68 10.79 -3.36 6.96
CA GLY A 68 10.39 -4.63 6.35
C GLY A 68 11.47 -5.24 5.47
N ARG A 69 12.09 -4.44 4.61
CA ARG A 69 13.22 -4.89 3.78
C ARG A 69 14.40 -5.38 4.62
N THR A 70 14.74 -4.67 5.70
CA THR A 70 15.82 -5.09 6.61
C THR A 70 15.45 -6.36 7.38
N ASP A 71 14.25 -6.45 7.92
CA ASP A 71 13.81 -7.63 8.67
C ASP A 71 13.80 -8.89 7.78
N LEU A 72 13.36 -8.77 6.52
CA LEU A 72 13.43 -9.88 5.56
C LEU A 72 14.88 -10.22 5.20
N GLN A 73 15.72 -9.19 4.92
CA GLN A 73 17.13 -9.37 4.63
C GLN A 73 17.84 -10.18 5.72
N GLU A 74 17.54 -9.88 6.99
CA GLU A 74 18.11 -10.53 8.17
C GLU A 74 17.38 -11.83 8.57
N GLN A 75 16.33 -12.23 7.83
CA GLN A 75 15.48 -13.40 8.11
C GLN A 75 14.79 -13.32 9.49
N VAL A 76 14.44 -12.13 9.95
CA VAL A 76 13.70 -11.90 11.20
C VAL A 76 12.22 -12.17 10.98
N VAL A 77 11.73 -12.00 9.74
CA VAL A 77 10.34 -12.23 9.35
C VAL A 77 10.24 -13.18 8.16
N ASP A 78 9.08 -13.81 8.01
CA ASP A 78 8.78 -14.74 6.91
C ASP A 78 8.34 -13.99 5.65
N TRP A 79 7.76 -12.79 5.82
CA TRP A 79 7.32 -11.93 4.74
C TRP A 79 7.44 -10.45 5.10
N ALA A 80 7.65 -9.60 4.09
CA ALA A 80 7.77 -8.16 4.31
C ALA A 80 6.84 -7.37 3.39
N GLY A 81 6.20 -6.32 3.91
CA GLY A 81 5.50 -5.32 3.11
C GLY A 81 6.44 -4.19 2.70
N SER A 82 6.41 -3.80 1.42
CA SER A 82 7.18 -2.68 0.92
C SER A 82 6.50 -1.97 -0.25
N ASP A 83 6.41 -0.64 -0.17
CA ASP A 83 5.91 0.22 -1.25
C ASP A 83 7.05 0.74 -2.16
N GLY A 84 8.28 0.41 -1.81
CA GLY A 84 9.47 0.68 -2.60
C GLY A 84 10.21 -0.60 -2.95
N LEU A 85 10.89 -0.59 -4.09
CA LEU A 85 11.65 -1.74 -4.56
C LEU A 85 13.01 -1.81 -3.85
N VAL A 86 13.51 -3.03 -3.71
CA VAL A 86 14.89 -3.27 -3.27
C VAL A 86 15.83 -2.83 -4.38
N LYS A 87 16.82 -2.01 -4.04
CA LYS A 87 17.85 -1.60 -5.01
C LYS A 87 18.66 -2.81 -5.46
N ASP A 88 19.03 -2.87 -6.72
CA ASP A 88 19.80 -4.01 -7.26
C ASP A 88 21.09 -4.28 -6.48
N ALA A 89 21.79 -3.22 -6.07
CA ALA A 89 22.99 -3.32 -5.25
C ALA A 89 22.78 -3.96 -3.85
N ASP A 90 21.52 -3.97 -3.37
CA ASP A 90 21.17 -4.51 -2.06
C ASP A 90 20.65 -5.95 -2.13
N ARG A 91 20.29 -6.45 -3.35
CA ARG A 91 19.74 -7.80 -3.52
C ARG A 91 20.65 -8.90 -2.98
N THR A 92 21.96 -8.76 -3.14
CA THR A 92 22.96 -9.74 -2.66
C THR A 92 23.10 -9.79 -1.14
N LYS A 93 22.54 -8.81 -0.41
CA LYS A 93 22.55 -8.77 1.06
C LYS A 93 21.50 -9.67 1.69
N TYR A 94 20.52 -10.15 0.91
CA TYR A 94 19.42 -10.96 1.41
C TYR A 94 19.89 -12.37 1.74
N LYS A 95 19.92 -12.71 3.02
CA LYS A 95 20.52 -13.96 3.55
C LYS A 95 19.82 -15.24 3.09
N GLY A 96 18.50 -15.17 2.83
CA GLY A 96 17.70 -16.28 2.31
C GLY A 96 17.79 -16.48 0.80
N GLY A 97 18.64 -15.72 0.11
CA GLY A 97 18.83 -15.80 -1.34
C GLY A 97 17.81 -15.04 -2.16
N GLU A 98 17.29 -15.64 -3.23
CA GLU A 98 16.31 -15.00 -4.09
C GLU A 98 15.00 -14.74 -3.36
N PHE A 99 14.45 -13.54 -3.53
CA PHE A 99 13.12 -13.17 -3.06
C PHE A 99 12.22 -12.75 -4.22
N LEU A 100 10.92 -12.91 -4.02
CA LEU A 100 9.85 -12.65 -4.99
C LEU A 100 9.03 -11.45 -4.53
N TYR A 101 8.55 -10.66 -5.49
CA TYR A 101 7.57 -9.60 -5.28
C TYR A 101 6.16 -10.11 -5.59
N PHE A 102 5.23 -9.92 -4.67
CA PHE A 102 3.81 -10.15 -4.88
C PHE A 102 3.08 -8.81 -4.76
N PRO A 103 2.63 -8.20 -5.86
CA PRO A 103 1.84 -6.97 -5.79
C PRO A 103 0.50 -7.28 -5.09
N THR A 104 0.07 -6.40 -4.19
CA THR A 104 -1.12 -6.67 -3.38
C THR A 104 -2.24 -5.66 -3.61
N VAL A 105 -1.99 -4.39 -3.40
CA VAL A 105 -2.97 -3.31 -3.63
C VAL A 105 -2.27 -2.06 -4.16
N ILE A 106 -3.07 -1.11 -4.61
CA ILE A 106 -2.62 0.22 -5.02
C ILE A 106 -3.53 1.27 -4.37
N ALA A 107 -2.97 2.39 -3.93
CA ALA A 107 -3.75 3.50 -3.38
C ALA A 107 -3.10 4.85 -3.68
N PRO A 108 -3.85 5.96 -3.55
CA PRO A 108 -3.26 7.28 -3.64
C PRO A 108 -2.38 7.57 -2.42
N ILE A 109 -1.25 8.23 -2.64
CA ILE A 109 -0.61 9.00 -1.58
C ILE A 109 -1.23 10.38 -1.62
N THR A 110 -1.94 10.76 -0.56
CA THR A 110 -2.63 12.04 -0.46
C THR A 110 -1.65 13.16 -0.08
N VAL A 111 -1.95 14.38 -0.51
CA VAL A 111 -1.34 15.60 0.03
C VAL A 111 -2.36 16.17 1.02
N ALA A 112 -2.28 15.72 2.26
CA ALA A 112 -3.21 16.06 3.32
C ALA A 112 -2.90 17.45 3.92
N TYR A 113 -3.94 18.19 4.33
CA TYR A 113 -3.77 19.53 4.89
C TYR A 113 -4.78 19.86 6.00
N ASN A 114 -4.44 20.83 6.85
CA ASN A 114 -5.29 21.34 7.91
C ASN A 114 -5.47 22.86 7.80
N LEU A 115 -6.46 23.25 6.98
CA LEU A 115 -6.83 24.66 6.77
C LEU A 115 -8.30 24.90 7.12
N ALA A 116 -8.55 25.76 8.08
CA ALA A 116 -9.89 26.10 8.48
C ALA A 116 -10.67 26.78 7.35
N GLY A 117 -11.83 26.23 7.02
CA GLY A 117 -12.74 26.78 6.01
C GLY A 117 -12.33 26.56 4.55
N VAL A 118 -11.21 25.86 4.27
CA VAL A 118 -10.80 25.46 2.93
C VAL A 118 -11.24 24.02 2.73
N SER A 119 -12.23 23.79 1.89
CA SER A 119 -12.75 22.44 1.56
C SER A 119 -12.13 21.85 0.31
N GLU A 120 -11.65 22.69 -0.59
CA GLU A 120 -11.01 22.32 -1.84
C GLU A 120 -9.68 23.06 -1.94
N LEU A 121 -8.64 22.33 -2.31
CA LEU A 121 -7.28 22.84 -2.50
C LEU A 121 -6.67 22.15 -3.72
N ASP A 122 -6.21 22.93 -4.66
CA ASP A 122 -5.51 22.49 -5.86
C ASP A 122 -4.02 22.81 -5.71
N LEU A 123 -3.16 21.82 -5.95
CA LEU A 123 -1.71 22.00 -5.88
C LEU A 123 -1.02 21.36 -7.08
N SER A 124 -0.19 22.15 -7.76
CA SER A 124 0.71 21.62 -8.79
C SER A 124 1.91 20.90 -8.16
N PRO A 125 2.56 19.97 -8.87
CA PRO A 125 3.80 19.35 -8.41
C PRO A 125 4.90 20.37 -8.07
N ALA A 126 4.96 21.48 -8.81
CA ALA A 126 5.92 22.55 -8.58
C ALA A 126 5.66 23.28 -7.25
N THR A 127 4.41 23.57 -6.94
CA THR A 127 4.00 24.17 -5.68
C THR A 127 4.25 23.23 -4.52
N ILE A 128 3.88 21.95 -4.64
CA ILE A 128 4.17 20.92 -3.63
C ILE A 128 5.69 20.84 -3.37
N ALA A 129 6.50 20.72 -4.40
CA ALA A 129 7.96 20.65 -4.26
C ALA A 129 8.54 21.85 -3.50
N LYS A 130 8.08 23.07 -3.82
CA LYS A 130 8.52 24.29 -3.13
C LYS A 130 8.08 24.34 -1.68
N ILE A 131 6.88 23.88 -1.34
CA ILE A 131 6.37 23.80 0.04
C ILE A 131 7.25 22.83 0.84
N PHE A 132 7.45 21.61 0.35
CA PHE A 132 8.21 20.60 1.08
C PHE A 132 9.70 20.89 1.20
N GLN A 133 10.24 21.76 0.35
CA GLN A 133 11.61 22.31 0.45
C GLN A 133 11.69 23.61 1.24
N ARG A 134 10.58 24.08 1.83
CA ARG A 134 10.49 25.33 2.61
C ARG A 134 10.81 26.59 1.80
N GLN A 135 10.66 26.55 0.47
CA GLN A 135 10.73 27.73 -0.41
C GLN A 135 9.40 28.53 -0.38
N ILE A 136 8.29 27.83 -0.18
CA ILE A 136 6.98 28.41 0.14
C ILE A 136 6.68 28.06 1.58
N THR A 137 6.47 29.07 2.42
CA THR A 137 6.33 28.93 3.88
C THR A 137 5.01 29.45 4.42
N THR A 138 4.18 30.07 3.56
CA THR A 138 2.87 30.62 3.96
C THR A 138 1.80 30.25 2.94
N TRP A 139 0.58 30.03 3.42
CA TRP A 139 -0.54 29.64 2.59
C TRP A 139 -1.01 30.73 1.60
N ASN A 140 -0.74 32.01 1.89
CA ASN A 140 -1.05 33.15 1.01
C ASN A 140 0.06 33.42 -0.01
N ASP A 141 0.98 32.48 -0.23
CA ASP A 141 1.97 32.62 -1.31
C ASP A 141 1.27 32.74 -2.67
N PRO A 142 1.74 33.64 -3.57
CA PRO A 142 1.14 33.86 -4.88
C PRO A 142 0.96 32.60 -5.72
N ALA A 143 1.86 31.62 -5.61
CA ALA A 143 1.75 30.36 -6.33
C ALA A 143 0.51 29.58 -5.90
N ILE A 144 0.29 29.44 -4.57
CA ILE A 144 -0.89 28.74 -4.03
C ILE A 144 -2.17 29.51 -4.35
N VAL A 145 -2.15 30.83 -4.17
CA VAL A 145 -3.34 31.67 -4.40
C VAL A 145 -3.78 31.64 -5.87
N THR A 146 -2.83 31.62 -6.81
CA THR A 146 -3.12 31.53 -8.25
C THR A 146 -3.78 30.21 -8.62
N GLU A 147 -3.37 29.10 -8.01
CA GLU A 147 -3.95 27.79 -8.22
C GLU A 147 -5.35 27.67 -7.55
N ASN A 148 -5.64 28.51 -6.54
CA ASN A 148 -6.86 28.44 -5.71
C ASN A 148 -7.63 29.79 -5.62
N PRO A 149 -8.08 30.38 -6.71
CA PRO A 149 -8.70 31.71 -6.70
C PRO A 149 -9.99 31.76 -5.88
N LYS A 150 -10.77 30.68 -5.82
CA LYS A 150 -12.02 30.58 -5.05
C LYS A 150 -11.78 30.55 -3.53
N SER A 151 -10.66 30.05 -3.09
CA SER A 151 -10.28 29.90 -1.67
C SER A 151 -9.30 30.96 -1.20
N SER A 152 -8.84 31.86 -2.05
CA SER A 152 -7.73 32.80 -1.83
C SER A 152 -7.86 33.62 -0.53
N ALA A 153 -9.07 34.09 -0.21
CA ALA A 153 -9.33 34.86 1.02
C ALA A 153 -9.17 34.05 2.33
N LYS A 154 -9.19 32.71 2.23
CA LYS A 154 -9.05 31.78 3.36
C LYS A 154 -7.64 31.21 3.48
N LEU A 155 -6.80 31.32 2.44
CA LEU A 155 -5.41 30.88 2.45
C LEU A 155 -4.57 31.83 3.27
N LYS A 156 -4.33 31.52 4.53
CA LYS A 156 -3.63 32.39 5.51
C LYS A 156 -2.77 31.58 6.45
N GLY A 157 -1.70 32.23 6.93
CA GLY A 157 -0.84 31.70 7.98
C GLY A 157 0.36 30.92 7.48
N ALA A 158 1.17 30.49 8.41
CA ALA A 158 2.36 29.71 8.14
C ALA A 158 2.01 28.28 7.74
N ILE A 159 2.85 27.68 6.91
CA ILE A 159 2.79 26.28 6.55
C ILE A 159 3.72 25.49 7.49
N THR A 160 3.17 24.45 8.13
CA THR A 160 3.96 23.42 8.82
C THR A 160 4.01 22.17 7.94
N VAL A 161 5.20 21.75 7.55
CA VAL A 161 5.38 20.53 6.75
C VAL A 161 5.55 19.34 7.66
N ALA A 162 4.75 18.30 7.46
CA ALA A 162 4.84 17.02 8.14
C ALA A 162 5.37 15.94 7.17
N HIS A 163 6.32 15.13 7.64
CA HIS A 163 6.93 14.05 6.86
C HIS A 163 7.20 12.81 7.72
N ARG A 164 7.64 11.72 7.11
CA ARG A 164 7.98 10.48 7.79
C ARG A 164 9.36 10.56 8.46
N SER A 165 9.45 10.02 9.68
CA SER A 165 10.71 9.85 10.43
C SER A 165 11.39 8.52 10.19
N ASP A 166 10.65 7.51 9.72
CA ASP A 166 11.12 6.14 9.46
C ASP A 166 11.47 5.94 7.98
N GLY A 167 12.12 4.84 7.67
CA GLY A 167 12.40 4.41 6.28
C GLY A 167 11.10 4.01 5.56
N SER A 168 10.50 4.92 4.81
CA SER A 168 9.13 4.86 4.31
C SER A 168 9.06 4.67 2.80
N GLY A 169 8.28 3.68 2.35
CA GLY A 169 7.93 3.53 0.94
C GLY A 169 6.98 4.65 0.46
N THR A 170 6.12 5.17 1.35
CA THR A 170 5.28 6.34 1.06
C THR A 170 6.15 7.56 0.75
N THR A 171 7.20 7.80 1.56
CA THR A 171 8.20 8.86 1.28
C THR A 171 8.91 8.62 -0.05
N GLU A 172 9.33 7.37 -0.31
CA GLU A 172 10.02 7.00 -1.54
C GLU A 172 9.15 7.30 -2.78
N ASN A 173 7.89 6.90 -2.78
CA ASN A 173 6.96 7.16 -3.88
C ASN A 173 6.60 8.64 -4.02
N PHE A 174 6.33 9.34 -2.92
CA PHE A 174 6.04 10.77 -2.94
C PHE A 174 7.22 11.59 -3.51
N THR A 175 8.43 11.32 -3.07
CA THR A 175 9.62 12.05 -3.54
C THR A 175 10.01 11.66 -4.97
N LYS A 176 9.79 10.39 -5.37
CA LYS A 176 9.97 9.92 -6.74
C LYS A 176 8.95 10.56 -7.70
N PHE A 177 7.70 10.76 -7.24
CA PHE A 177 6.72 11.54 -8.00
C PHE A 177 7.23 12.97 -8.26
N LEU A 178 7.73 13.68 -7.22
CA LEU A 178 8.26 15.03 -7.39
C LEU A 178 9.48 15.05 -8.33
N GLU A 179 10.37 14.07 -8.21
CA GLU A 179 11.51 13.91 -9.12
C GLU A 179 11.08 13.76 -10.58
N LYS A 180 10.06 12.91 -10.85
CA LYS A 180 9.52 12.71 -12.19
C LYS A 180 8.79 13.92 -12.74
N ALA A 181 8.01 14.60 -11.89
CA ALA A 181 7.13 15.68 -12.34
C ALA A 181 7.85 17.00 -12.57
N VAL A 182 8.84 17.34 -11.75
CA VAL A 182 9.50 18.65 -11.78
C VAL A 182 11.03 18.58 -11.89
N GLY A 183 11.60 17.40 -11.99
CA GLY A 183 13.02 17.16 -12.21
C GLY A 183 13.92 17.51 -11.03
N THR A 184 15.11 16.90 -11.02
CA THR A 184 16.16 17.10 -10.01
C THR A 184 17.43 17.72 -10.57
N ASN A 185 17.58 17.76 -11.91
CA ASN A 185 18.74 18.31 -12.61
C ASN A 185 18.90 19.82 -12.38
N ALA A 186 19.93 20.43 -12.96
CA ALA A 186 20.27 21.85 -12.76
C ALA A 186 19.10 22.83 -12.98
N GLY A 187 18.17 22.52 -13.92
CA GLY A 187 16.93 23.28 -14.15
C GLY A 187 15.70 22.78 -13.37
N GLY A 188 15.79 21.63 -12.71
CA GLY A 188 14.67 21.04 -11.99
C GLY A 188 14.36 21.75 -10.66
N ILE A 189 13.13 21.62 -10.19
CA ILE A 189 12.66 22.28 -8.95
C ILE A 189 12.98 21.43 -7.72
N TRP A 190 12.80 20.09 -7.78
CA TRP A 190 13.04 19.21 -6.64
C TRP A 190 14.54 18.97 -6.41
N LYS A 191 15.05 19.27 -5.21
CA LYS A 191 16.48 19.17 -4.87
C LYS A 191 16.82 18.13 -3.82
N LEU A 192 15.83 17.62 -3.07
CA LEU A 192 16.07 16.70 -1.96
C LEU A 192 16.24 15.24 -2.42
N LYS A 193 16.17 14.96 -3.74
CA LYS A 193 16.22 13.61 -4.33
C LYS A 193 15.06 12.73 -3.89
N SER A 194 15.01 11.51 -4.39
CA SER A 194 14.02 10.50 -3.97
C SER A 194 14.66 9.42 -3.10
N GLY A 195 13.87 8.87 -2.17
CA GLY A 195 14.33 7.79 -1.31
C GLY A 195 13.36 7.49 -0.17
N SER A 196 13.56 6.34 0.48
CA SER A 196 12.77 5.96 1.66
C SER A 196 13.09 6.82 2.90
N THR A 197 14.24 7.44 2.91
CA THR A 197 14.70 8.47 3.86
C THR A 197 15.21 9.67 3.08
N VAL A 198 14.83 10.86 3.50
CA VAL A 198 15.20 12.14 2.89
C VAL A 198 15.69 13.08 3.96
N GLU A 199 16.69 13.88 3.66
CA GLU A 199 17.16 14.95 4.53
C GLU A 199 16.22 16.16 4.40
N TRP A 200 15.16 16.17 5.19
CA TRP A 200 14.18 17.23 5.19
C TRP A 200 14.72 18.50 5.86
N PRO A 201 14.23 19.69 5.46
CA PRO A 201 14.60 20.94 6.15
C PRO A 201 14.30 20.86 7.65
N ALA A 202 15.16 21.46 8.46
CA ALA A 202 15.12 21.35 9.93
C ALA A 202 13.86 21.93 10.57
N ASP A 203 13.15 22.85 9.88
CA ASP A 203 11.92 23.48 10.33
C ASP A 203 10.65 22.73 9.90
N THR A 204 10.74 21.40 9.82
CA THR A 204 9.64 20.47 9.49
C THR A 204 9.37 19.52 10.65
N GLN A 205 8.21 18.84 10.64
CA GLN A 205 7.83 17.90 11.69
C GLN A 205 7.87 16.45 11.17
N ALA A 206 8.43 15.55 11.98
CA ALA A 206 8.63 14.15 11.64
C ALA A 206 7.68 13.24 12.40
N GLY A 207 6.85 12.46 11.70
CA GLY A 207 5.92 11.47 12.24
C GLY A 207 6.33 10.05 11.94
N ASN A 208 6.18 9.15 12.89
CA ASN A 208 6.43 7.72 12.69
C ASN A 208 5.23 7.03 12.04
N GLY A 209 5.45 6.37 10.91
CA GLY A 209 4.39 5.76 10.12
C GLY A 209 3.44 6.79 9.48
N ASN A 210 2.48 6.32 8.68
CA ASN A 210 1.44 7.20 8.12
C ASN A 210 0.56 7.78 9.23
N ALA A 211 0.20 6.99 10.24
CA ALA A 211 -0.57 7.46 11.39
C ALA A 211 0.10 8.63 12.13
N GLY A 212 1.43 8.60 12.31
CA GLY A 212 2.16 9.71 12.96
C GLY A 212 2.13 11.00 12.12
N VAL A 213 2.21 10.90 10.79
CA VAL A 213 2.06 12.07 9.90
C VAL A 213 0.62 12.58 9.92
N SER A 214 -0.38 11.68 9.85
CA SER A 214 -1.81 12.04 9.95
C SER A 214 -2.10 12.82 11.22
N GLN A 215 -1.58 12.35 12.37
CA GLN A 215 -1.76 13.02 13.67
C GLN A 215 -1.17 14.44 13.68
N ILE A 216 0.04 14.62 13.13
CA ILE A 216 0.64 15.96 13.03
C ILE A 216 -0.21 16.88 12.18
N VAL A 217 -0.70 16.40 11.03
CA VAL A 217 -1.56 17.21 10.15
C VAL A 217 -2.88 17.55 10.84
N GLN A 218 -3.51 16.60 11.53
CA GLN A 218 -4.77 16.78 12.23
C GLN A 218 -4.65 17.83 13.36
N ASP A 219 -3.59 17.76 14.16
CA ASP A 219 -3.43 18.59 15.35
C ASP A 219 -2.87 19.99 15.07
N THR A 220 -2.22 20.18 13.91
CA THR A 220 -1.49 21.41 13.63
C THR A 220 -2.21 22.25 12.58
N LYS A 221 -2.75 23.42 12.97
CA LYS A 221 -3.31 24.38 12.00
C LYS A 221 -2.26 24.83 11.00
N GLY A 222 -2.63 24.82 9.72
CA GLY A 222 -1.72 25.17 8.64
C GLY A 222 -0.75 24.05 8.25
N ALA A 223 -0.89 22.86 8.81
CA ALA A 223 -0.05 21.73 8.41
C ALA A 223 -0.42 21.21 7.03
N ILE A 224 0.60 20.65 6.38
CA ILE A 224 0.53 19.85 5.14
C ILE A 224 1.45 18.65 5.29
N GLY A 225 1.02 17.48 4.82
CA GLY A 225 1.81 16.26 4.84
C GLY A 225 1.41 15.31 3.72
N TYR A 226 2.23 14.30 3.44
CA TYR A 226 1.86 13.21 2.56
C TYR A 226 1.51 11.98 3.40
N VAL A 227 0.36 11.38 3.11
CA VAL A 227 -0.21 10.27 3.88
C VAL A 227 -0.89 9.30 2.90
N ASP A 228 -0.89 8.00 3.19
CA ASP A 228 -1.71 7.08 2.41
C ASP A 228 -3.21 7.37 2.57
N TYR A 229 -3.99 6.95 1.59
CA TYR A 229 -5.41 7.30 1.52
C TYR A 229 -6.22 6.71 2.68
N SER A 230 -5.95 5.45 3.06
CA SER A 230 -6.67 4.79 4.14
C SER A 230 -6.48 5.51 5.49
N ASP A 231 -5.24 5.88 5.86
CA ASP A 231 -4.98 6.65 7.08
C ASP A 231 -5.58 8.07 7.00
N ALA A 232 -5.53 8.71 5.82
CA ALA A 232 -6.10 10.04 5.64
C ALA A 232 -7.64 10.05 5.80
N VAL A 233 -8.33 9.02 5.28
CA VAL A 233 -9.77 8.84 5.44
C VAL A 233 -10.12 8.50 6.88
N ALA A 234 -9.41 7.56 7.50
CA ALA A 234 -9.66 7.14 8.88
C ALA A 234 -9.47 8.28 9.91
N THR A 235 -8.61 9.26 9.61
CA THR A 235 -8.38 10.45 10.45
C THR A 235 -9.14 11.70 9.98
N GLU A 236 -10.07 11.53 9.02
CA GLU A 236 -10.92 12.61 8.47
C GLU A 236 -10.13 13.81 7.93
N LEU A 237 -8.92 13.59 7.42
CA LEU A 237 -8.10 14.64 6.86
C LEU A 237 -8.68 15.14 5.52
N ARG A 238 -8.49 16.42 5.27
CA ARG A 238 -8.67 16.98 3.92
C ARG A 238 -7.40 16.80 3.12
N PHE A 239 -7.56 16.57 1.84
CA PHE A 239 -6.44 16.40 0.92
C PHE A 239 -6.65 17.19 -0.37
N ALA A 240 -5.55 17.66 -0.93
CA ALA A 240 -5.54 18.45 -2.15
C ALA A 240 -5.78 17.57 -3.38
N ALA A 241 -6.42 18.15 -4.40
CA ALA A 241 -6.30 17.66 -5.76
C ALA A 241 -4.91 18.05 -6.31
N VAL A 242 -4.27 17.13 -7.00
CA VAL A 242 -2.91 17.32 -7.51
C VAL A 242 -2.92 17.36 -9.02
N ALA A 243 -2.26 18.36 -9.61
CA ALA A 243 -2.17 18.45 -11.06
C ALA A 243 -1.40 17.25 -11.64
N ASN A 244 -2.03 16.55 -12.58
CA ASN A 244 -1.44 15.43 -13.27
C ASN A 244 -0.63 15.88 -14.52
N LYS A 245 -0.06 14.93 -15.25
CA LYS A 245 0.75 15.18 -16.43
C LYS A 245 -0.02 15.85 -17.56
N ALA A 246 -1.35 15.71 -17.62
CA ALA A 246 -2.22 16.40 -18.56
C ALA A 246 -2.60 17.83 -18.12
N GLY A 247 -2.19 18.26 -16.91
CA GLY A 247 -2.50 19.58 -16.36
C GLY A 247 -3.84 19.64 -15.62
N ASN A 248 -4.53 18.51 -15.43
CA ASN A 248 -5.79 18.46 -14.70
C ASN A 248 -5.53 18.24 -13.20
N TYR A 249 -6.22 18.98 -12.34
CA TYR A 249 -6.21 18.72 -10.89
C TYR A 249 -7.10 17.51 -10.58
N ILE A 250 -6.50 16.44 -10.10
CA ILE A 250 -7.16 15.16 -9.84
C ILE A 250 -7.22 14.92 -8.33
N ALA A 251 -8.44 14.68 -7.83
CA ALA A 251 -8.62 14.25 -6.44
C ALA A 251 -8.09 12.81 -6.24
N PRO A 252 -7.51 12.51 -5.06
CA PRO A 252 -7.06 11.16 -4.74
C PRO A 252 -8.25 10.23 -4.52
N THR A 253 -8.62 9.49 -5.55
CA THR A 253 -9.69 8.49 -5.51
C THR A 253 -9.18 7.14 -5.99
N LEU A 254 -9.83 6.05 -5.56
CA LEU A 254 -9.47 4.70 -6.01
C LEU A 254 -9.62 4.54 -7.53
N ALA A 255 -10.63 5.17 -8.12
CA ALA A 255 -10.83 5.17 -9.58
C ALA A 255 -9.68 5.88 -10.31
N ALA A 256 -9.22 7.03 -9.80
CA ALA A 256 -8.11 7.78 -10.41
C ALA A 256 -6.75 7.06 -10.27
N VAL A 257 -6.58 6.27 -9.22
CA VAL A 257 -5.41 5.40 -9.04
C VAL A 257 -5.46 4.20 -9.97
N SER A 258 -6.62 3.57 -10.14
CA SER A 258 -6.81 2.50 -11.12
C SER A 258 -6.50 2.98 -12.54
N ALA A 259 -6.97 4.19 -12.90
CA ALA A 259 -6.65 4.81 -14.18
C ALA A 259 -5.14 5.08 -14.37
N ALA A 260 -4.41 5.41 -13.28
CA ALA A 260 -2.95 5.57 -13.33
C ALA A 260 -2.21 4.22 -13.50
N ALA A 261 -2.76 3.14 -12.96
CA ALA A 261 -2.18 1.80 -13.10
C ALA A 261 -2.48 1.16 -14.45
N GLU A 262 -3.54 1.60 -15.12
CA GLU A 262 -3.93 1.11 -16.44
C GLU A 262 -2.84 1.44 -17.46
N GLY A 263 -2.34 0.43 -18.12
CA GLY A 263 -1.24 0.58 -19.10
C GLY A 263 0.18 0.68 -18.48
N ALA A 264 0.33 0.63 -17.17
CA ALA A 264 1.64 0.57 -16.55
C ALA A 264 2.40 -0.70 -17.00
N LYS A 265 3.67 -0.51 -17.41
CA LYS A 265 4.52 -1.64 -17.81
C LYS A 265 4.85 -2.50 -16.60
N ILE A 266 4.39 -3.75 -16.63
CA ILE A 266 4.69 -4.75 -15.60
C ILE A 266 5.98 -5.49 -15.98
N ASN A 267 6.99 -5.43 -15.14
CA ASN A 267 8.26 -6.12 -15.31
C ASN A 267 8.15 -7.64 -15.07
N ALA A 268 9.22 -8.38 -15.35
CA ALA A 268 9.25 -9.83 -15.17
C ALA A 268 9.12 -10.24 -13.69
N ASP A 269 9.63 -9.42 -12.77
CA ASP A 269 9.54 -9.61 -11.32
C ASP A 269 8.25 -9.06 -10.70
N LEU A 270 7.26 -8.70 -11.50
CA LEU A 270 5.97 -8.12 -11.13
C LEU A 270 6.06 -6.72 -10.49
N SER A 271 7.20 -6.06 -10.58
CA SER A 271 7.30 -4.65 -10.26
C SER A 271 6.70 -3.79 -11.38
N TYR A 272 6.12 -2.64 -11.02
CA TYR A 272 5.57 -1.66 -11.96
C TYR A 272 5.57 -0.27 -11.31
N ASP A 273 5.41 0.77 -12.11
CA ASP A 273 5.54 2.14 -11.64
C ASP A 273 4.45 3.03 -12.28
N PRO A 274 3.31 3.25 -11.59
CA PRO A 274 2.22 4.09 -12.05
C PRO A 274 2.37 5.56 -11.65
N LEU A 275 3.48 5.96 -11.00
CA LEU A 275 3.72 7.34 -10.61
C LEU A 275 3.87 8.23 -11.83
N TRP A 276 3.16 9.37 -11.82
CA TRP A 276 3.21 10.36 -12.90
C TRP A 276 2.79 9.76 -14.25
N ALA A 277 1.78 8.87 -14.21
CA ALA A 277 1.25 8.21 -15.40
C ALA A 277 0.58 9.19 -16.36
N ASP A 278 0.55 8.81 -17.64
CA ASP A 278 -0.23 9.51 -18.67
C ASP A 278 -1.73 9.24 -18.45
N GLY A 279 -2.56 10.17 -18.91
CA GLY A 279 -4.02 10.04 -18.85
C GLY A 279 -4.68 11.24 -18.19
N PRO A 280 -5.85 11.69 -18.73
CA PRO A 280 -6.51 12.91 -18.25
C PRO A 280 -7.11 12.75 -16.84
N THR A 281 -7.37 11.53 -16.39
CA THR A 281 -7.99 11.21 -15.09
C THR A 281 -7.06 10.49 -14.13
N ALA A 282 -5.81 10.20 -14.54
CA ALA A 282 -4.84 9.49 -13.72
C ALA A 282 -4.38 10.36 -12.54
N TYR A 283 -4.48 9.81 -11.31
CA TYR A 283 -3.92 10.47 -10.13
C TYR A 283 -2.40 10.35 -10.13
N PRO A 284 -1.64 11.46 -9.95
CA PRO A 284 -0.21 11.46 -10.21
C PRO A 284 0.64 10.74 -9.16
N ILE A 285 0.10 10.52 -7.95
CA ILE A 285 0.82 9.86 -6.85
C ILE A 285 0.16 8.51 -6.52
N ALA A 286 -0.06 7.70 -7.55
CA ALA A 286 -0.56 6.35 -7.41
C ALA A 286 0.57 5.42 -6.96
N ALA A 287 0.45 4.82 -5.78
CA ALA A 287 1.50 4.01 -5.19
C ALA A 287 1.09 2.53 -5.11
N PRO A 288 1.84 1.63 -5.72
CA PRO A 288 1.68 0.20 -5.53
C PRO A 288 2.42 -0.27 -4.28
N THR A 289 2.02 -1.43 -3.76
CA THR A 289 2.71 -2.09 -2.67
C THR A 289 2.87 -3.59 -2.93
N TRP A 290 3.89 -4.18 -2.36
CA TRP A 290 4.23 -5.58 -2.54
C TRP A 290 4.44 -6.29 -1.21
N VAL A 291 4.13 -7.59 -1.20
CA VAL A 291 4.70 -8.55 -0.26
C VAL A 291 5.98 -9.12 -0.88
N LEU A 292 7.04 -9.14 -0.10
CA LEU A 292 8.32 -9.75 -0.43
C LEU A 292 8.48 -11.04 0.39
N VAL A 293 8.83 -12.14 -0.27
CA VAL A 293 9.09 -13.43 0.38
C VAL A 293 10.27 -14.12 -0.27
N TYR A 294 11.03 -14.92 0.46
CA TYR A 294 12.05 -15.76 -0.15
C TYR A 294 11.43 -16.85 -1.04
N SER A 295 12.06 -17.14 -2.16
CA SER A 295 11.64 -18.24 -3.06
C SER A 295 11.86 -19.61 -2.43
N LYS A 296 12.87 -19.76 -1.56
CA LYS A 296 13.14 -20.98 -0.81
C LYS A 296 12.79 -20.80 0.66
N GLN A 297 11.92 -21.68 1.16
CA GLN A 297 11.49 -21.71 2.55
C GLN A 297 12.16 -22.89 3.26
N SER A 298 12.61 -22.68 4.49
CA SER A 298 13.25 -23.74 5.30
C SER A 298 12.27 -24.73 5.93
N ASP A 299 10.97 -24.41 5.93
CA ASP A 299 9.91 -25.17 6.56
C ASP A 299 8.73 -25.40 5.61
N ALA A 300 8.30 -26.64 5.45
CA ALA A 300 7.25 -27.02 4.50
C ALA A 300 5.87 -26.47 4.91
N ALA A 301 5.53 -26.49 6.19
CA ALA A 301 4.25 -25.97 6.69
C ALA A 301 4.18 -24.44 6.51
N LYS A 302 5.28 -23.73 6.76
CA LYS A 302 5.39 -22.30 6.45
C LYS A 302 5.24 -22.02 4.97
N ALA A 303 5.91 -22.79 4.11
CA ALA A 303 5.83 -22.63 2.66
C ALA A 303 4.39 -22.80 2.15
N GLU A 304 3.68 -23.81 2.64
CA GLU A 304 2.29 -24.08 2.27
C GLU A 304 1.35 -22.97 2.77
N THR A 305 1.47 -22.59 4.04
CA THR A 305 0.68 -21.50 4.62
C THR A 305 0.95 -20.17 3.90
N LEU A 306 2.21 -19.87 3.57
CA LEU A 306 2.59 -18.67 2.84
C LEU A 306 2.00 -18.64 1.44
N ARG A 307 2.08 -19.74 0.67
CA ARG A 307 1.43 -19.84 -0.66
C ARG A 307 -0.08 -19.65 -0.56
N SER A 308 -0.73 -20.30 0.42
CA SER A 308 -2.17 -20.21 0.62
C SER A 308 -2.59 -18.79 1.01
N PHE A 309 -1.86 -18.14 1.90
CA PHE A 309 -2.14 -16.76 2.30
C PHE A 309 -1.92 -15.77 1.14
N LEU A 310 -0.84 -15.91 0.39
CA LEU A 310 -0.59 -15.07 -0.80
C LEU A 310 -1.65 -15.30 -1.88
N HIS A 311 -2.08 -16.56 -2.10
CA HIS A 311 -3.19 -16.85 -2.99
C HIS A 311 -4.47 -16.15 -2.55
N PHE A 312 -4.79 -16.20 -1.25
CA PHE A 312 -5.92 -15.48 -0.67
C PHE A 312 -5.81 -13.96 -0.88
N LEU A 313 -4.64 -13.37 -0.60
CA LEU A 313 -4.38 -11.94 -0.85
C LEU A 313 -4.65 -11.53 -2.31
N LEU A 314 -4.32 -12.41 -3.26
CA LEU A 314 -4.43 -12.17 -4.70
C LEU A 314 -5.81 -12.52 -5.28
N THR A 315 -6.69 -13.13 -4.51
CA THR A 315 -8.03 -13.57 -4.94
C THR A 315 -9.13 -12.95 -4.07
N ASP A 316 -9.55 -13.63 -2.99
CA ASP A 316 -10.62 -13.15 -2.12
C ASP A 316 -10.24 -11.87 -1.38
N GLY A 317 -8.98 -11.71 -1.02
CA GLY A 317 -8.43 -10.49 -0.44
C GLY A 317 -8.63 -9.27 -1.34
N GLN A 318 -8.53 -9.41 -2.67
CA GLN A 318 -8.76 -8.30 -3.60
C GLN A 318 -10.19 -7.75 -3.51
N LYS A 319 -11.18 -8.57 -3.16
CA LYS A 319 -12.58 -8.16 -2.98
C LYS A 319 -12.76 -7.28 -1.73
N LEU A 320 -11.85 -7.40 -0.77
CA LEU A 320 -11.86 -6.62 0.47
C LEU A 320 -11.18 -5.25 0.32
N ALA A 321 -10.32 -5.08 -0.70
CA ALA A 321 -9.51 -3.88 -0.86
C ALA A 321 -10.31 -2.57 -0.80
N GLY A 322 -11.42 -2.49 -1.56
CA GLY A 322 -12.27 -1.31 -1.60
C GLY A 322 -12.93 -0.95 -0.27
N SER A 323 -13.19 -1.93 0.60
CA SER A 323 -13.81 -1.70 1.92
C SER A 323 -12.87 -1.07 2.95
N VAL A 324 -11.58 -1.05 2.64
CA VAL A 324 -10.51 -0.48 3.48
C VAL A 324 -9.66 0.55 2.74
N ASP A 325 -10.28 1.19 1.73
CA ASP A 325 -9.74 2.34 1.00
C ASP A 325 -8.50 2.05 0.12
N TYR A 326 -8.45 0.83 -0.48
CA TYR A 326 -7.45 0.50 -1.50
C TYR A 326 -8.13 0.07 -2.80
N ALA A 327 -7.47 0.30 -3.92
CA ALA A 327 -7.85 -0.29 -5.20
C ALA A 327 -7.20 -1.67 -5.36
N ALA A 328 -7.98 -2.61 -5.89
CA ALA A 328 -7.46 -3.90 -6.28
C ALA A 328 -6.44 -3.75 -7.44
N ILE A 329 -5.48 -4.66 -7.51
CA ILE A 329 -4.56 -4.70 -8.65
C ILE A 329 -5.27 -5.19 -9.91
N PRO A 330 -4.77 -4.85 -11.13
CA PRO A 330 -5.33 -5.37 -12.37
C PRO A 330 -5.40 -6.90 -12.38
N VAL A 331 -6.50 -7.46 -12.90
CA VAL A 331 -6.74 -8.92 -12.94
C VAL A 331 -5.56 -9.67 -13.59
N SER A 332 -5.05 -9.17 -14.71
CA SER A 332 -3.90 -9.78 -15.40
C SER A 332 -2.62 -9.78 -14.57
N LEU A 333 -2.45 -8.81 -13.67
CA LEU A 333 -1.32 -8.76 -12.73
C LEU A 333 -1.53 -9.78 -11.60
N ALA A 334 -2.75 -9.89 -11.07
CA ALA A 334 -3.10 -10.90 -10.07
C ALA A 334 -2.87 -12.33 -10.60
N GLU A 335 -3.31 -12.62 -11.83
CA GLU A 335 -3.08 -13.92 -12.48
C GLU A 335 -1.59 -14.25 -12.61
N ARG A 336 -0.77 -13.29 -13.04
CA ARG A 336 0.70 -13.46 -13.09
C ARG A 336 1.32 -13.66 -11.71
N ALA A 337 0.81 -12.98 -10.70
CA ALA A 337 1.28 -13.13 -9.32
C ALA A 337 0.86 -14.51 -8.75
N ILE A 338 -0.34 -15.00 -9.05
CA ILE A 338 -0.79 -16.35 -8.69
C ILE A 338 0.12 -17.39 -9.33
N ALA A 339 0.41 -17.28 -10.63
CA ALA A 339 1.32 -18.19 -11.32
C ALA A 339 2.74 -18.18 -10.71
N GLN A 340 3.17 -17.08 -10.08
CA GLN A 340 4.47 -17.00 -9.42
C GLN A 340 4.52 -17.79 -8.09
N LEU A 341 3.39 -18.18 -7.49
CA LEU A 341 3.34 -18.93 -6.24
C LEU A 341 4.09 -20.26 -6.33
N ASP A 342 4.13 -20.88 -7.51
CA ASP A 342 4.86 -22.14 -7.76
C ASP A 342 6.38 -21.99 -7.59
N ARG A 343 6.90 -20.76 -7.57
CA ARG A 343 8.31 -20.48 -7.30
C ARG A 343 8.66 -20.50 -5.80
N ILE A 344 7.65 -20.54 -4.93
CA ILE A 344 7.86 -20.72 -3.49
C ILE A 344 8.01 -22.21 -3.22
N THR A 345 9.24 -22.65 -2.98
CA THR A 345 9.59 -24.06 -2.75
C THR A 345 10.17 -24.27 -1.37
N THR A 346 10.20 -25.50 -0.90
CA THR A 346 10.99 -25.90 0.28
C THR A 346 12.43 -26.21 -0.12
N ALA A 347 13.37 -25.94 0.79
CA ALA A 347 14.81 -26.21 0.59
C ALA A 347 15.10 -27.72 0.61
#